data_4314a649979b049b3084483fe8dcc1d5
#
_entry.id   4314a649979b049b3084483fe8dcc1d5
#
_cell.length_a   1.000
_cell.length_b   1.000
_cell.length_c   1.000
_cell.angle_alpha   90.00
_cell.angle_beta   90.00
_cell.angle_gamma   90.00
#
_symmetry.space_group_name_H-M   'P 1'
#
loop_
_entity.id
_entity.type
_entity.pdbx_description
1 polymer ?
#
loop_
_entity_poly.entity_id
_entity_poly.type
_entity_poly.pdbx_seq_one_letter_code
_entity_poly.pdbx_strand_id
1 'polypeptide(L)'
;MERAALKMTNHLGAYIRYRHPLVFFAGPGNNGGDALAMARLYAGEGYPVTAYLLDTGRSLSPSCETNRQRLLDQGKARFRTITAEKDFPEIPRQAAVIDGLFGAGLTRPLEALPAALVRHLNASGTRIYAIDMPSGLLGEDNSQTNPDHIIRARATFTLQFPKISLLFPENEAFAGRVEIVDIGLHPHALALEDGPTFRGGLHDRDR
;
A
#
# COMPACT_ATOMS: atom_id res chain seq x y z
N MET A 1 6.52 7.94 9.61
CA MET A 1 5.32 7.99 8.77
C MET A 1 5.26 9.23 7.87
N GLU A 2 5.17 10.49 8.32
CA GLU A 2 5.10 11.67 7.41
C GLU A 2 6.21 11.68 6.33
N ARG A 3 7.47 11.44 6.73
CA ARG A 3 8.59 11.37 5.79
C ARG A 3 8.43 10.22 4.79
N ALA A 4 7.98 9.05 5.23
CA ALA A 4 7.72 7.90 4.37
C ALA A 4 6.59 8.19 3.38
N ALA A 5 5.46 8.72 3.87
CA ALA A 5 4.34 9.11 3.03
C ALA A 5 4.73 10.16 1.98
N LEU A 6 5.51 11.18 2.35
CA LEU A 6 6.00 12.20 1.41
C LEU A 6 6.89 11.59 0.32
N LYS A 7 7.82 10.72 0.70
CA LYS A 7 8.69 10.02 -0.26
C LYS A 7 7.88 9.15 -1.22
N MET A 8 6.95 8.35 -0.70
CA MET A 8 6.06 7.52 -1.53
C MET A 8 5.18 8.37 -2.45
N THR A 9 4.63 9.49 -1.97
CA THR A 9 3.87 10.44 -2.79
C THR A 9 4.69 10.92 -3.98
N ASN A 10 5.94 11.29 -3.77
CA ASN A 10 6.84 11.73 -4.84
C ASN A 10 7.12 10.60 -5.85
N HIS A 11 7.38 9.36 -5.40
CA HIS A 11 7.60 8.22 -6.30
C HIS A 11 6.33 7.89 -7.10
N LEU A 12 5.18 7.80 -6.43
CA LEU A 12 3.91 7.51 -7.08
C LEU A 12 3.52 8.61 -8.08
N GLY A 13 3.92 9.86 -7.85
CA GLY A 13 3.68 10.98 -8.74
C GLY A 13 4.20 10.78 -10.17
N ALA A 14 5.23 9.96 -10.35
CA ALA A 14 5.74 9.59 -11.68
C ALA A 14 4.79 8.65 -12.47
N TYR A 15 3.85 7.99 -11.80
CA TYR A 15 2.93 7.01 -12.37
C TYR A 15 1.53 7.55 -12.62
N ILE A 16 1.16 8.65 -11.95
CA ILE A 16 -0.18 9.24 -12.02
C ILE A 16 -0.13 10.60 -12.69
N ARG A 17 -1.14 10.89 -13.49
CA ARG A 17 -1.28 12.21 -14.12
C ARG A 17 -1.92 13.19 -13.13
N TYR A 18 -1.54 14.45 -13.25
CA TYR A 18 -2.12 15.51 -12.44
C TYR A 18 -3.66 15.53 -12.53
N ARG A 19 -4.32 15.66 -11.37
CA ARG A 19 -5.78 15.66 -11.20
C ARG A 19 -6.52 14.36 -11.59
N HIS A 20 -5.82 13.25 -11.82
CA HIS A 20 -6.53 11.96 -11.87
C HIS A 20 -7.16 11.65 -10.52
N PRO A 21 -8.38 11.07 -10.50
CA PRO A 21 -8.99 10.62 -9.25
C PRO A 21 -8.11 9.56 -8.58
N LEU A 22 -7.87 9.72 -7.29
CA LEU A 22 -7.13 8.78 -6.46
C LEU A 22 -8.06 8.13 -5.46
N VAL A 23 -8.03 6.82 -5.39
CA VAL A 23 -8.85 6.04 -4.46
C VAL A 23 -7.93 5.23 -3.56
N PHE A 24 -7.85 5.62 -2.30
CA PHE A 24 -7.02 5.00 -1.29
C PHE A 24 -7.81 3.97 -0.50
N PHE A 25 -7.23 2.80 -0.31
CA PHE A 25 -7.76 1.77 0.60
C PHE A 25 -6.78 1.56 1.74
N ALA A 26 -7.20 1.90 2.94
CA ALA A 26 -6.40 1.82 4.15
C ALA A 26 -6.89 0.67 5.03
N GLY A 27 -5.96 -0.12 5.55
CA GLY A 27 -6.24 -1.08 6.61
C GLY A 27 -6.06 -0.47 8.01
N PRO A 28 -6.31 -1.24 9.08
CA PRO A 28 -6.23 -0.73 10.44
C PRO A 28 -4.79 -0.53 10.96
N GLY A 29 -3.80 -1.10 10.26
CA GLY A 29 -2.38 -1.08 10.66
C GLY A 29 -1.61 0.16 10.21
N ASN A 30 -0.28 0.09 10.36
CA ASN A 30 0.63 1.18 9.97
C ASN A 30 0.59 1.45 8.45
N ASN A 31 0.43 0.40 7.63
CA ASN A 31 0.31 0.55 6.17
C ASN A 31 -0.91 1.42 5.80
N GLY A 32 -2.03 1.22 6.50
CA GLY A 32 -3.20 2.10 6.37
C GLY A 32 -2.91 3.54 6.81
N GLY A 33 -2.11 3.70 7.87
CA GLY A 33 -1.67 5.03 8.29
C GLY A 33 -0.84 5.75 7.23
N ASP A 34 0.05 5.04 6.52
CA ASP A 34 0.81 5.59 5.39
C ASP A 34 -0.11 5.97 4.23
N ALA A 35 -1.09 5.11 3.89
CA ALA A 35 -2.08 5.39 2.87
C ALA A 35 -2.91 6.64 3.17
N LEU A 36 -3.38 6.81 4.42
CA LEU A 36 -4.15 7.98 4.83
C LEU A 36 -3.30 9.26 4.86
N ALA A 37 -2.02 9.16 5.23
CA ALA A 37 -1.08 10.27 5.13
C ALA A 37 -0.87 10.71 3.68
N MET A 38 -0.64 9.76 2.75
CA MET A 38 -0.53 10.05 1.33
C MET A 38 -1.81 10.64 0.75
N ALA A 39 -2.98 10.10 1.12
CA ALA A 39 -4.28 10.62 0.71
C ALA A 39 -4.44 12.11 1.11
N ARG A 40 -4.02 12.46 2.34
CA ARG A 40 -4.02 13.83 2.83
C ARG A 40 -3.08 14.74 2.04
N LEU A 41 -1.87 14.26 1.72
CA LEU A 41 -0.88 15.02 0.94
C LEU A 41 -1.43 15.32 -0.46
N TYR A 42 -1.91 14.30 -1.18
CA TYR A 42 -2.50 14.48 -2.52
C TYR A 42 -3.75 15.39 -2.51
N ALA A 43 -4.62 15.24 -1.51
CA ALA A 43 -5.76 16.13 -1.36
C ALA A 43 -5.32 17.58 -1.10
N GLY A 44 -4.22 17.78 -0.35
CA GLY A 44 -3.57 19.07 -0.15
C GLY A 44 -3.10 19.71 -1.44
N GLU A 45 -2.61 18.93 -2.39
CA GLU A 45 -2.15 19.35 -3.72
C GLU A 45 -3.28 19.49 -4.75
N GLY A 46 -4.54 19.28 -4.35
CA GLY A 46 -5.72 19.49 -5.20
C GLY A 46 -6.11 18.31 -6.07
N TYR A 47 -5.62 17.10 -5.79
CA TYR A 47 -6.13 15.90 -6.44
C TYR A 47 -7.53 15.53 -5.91
N PRO A 48 -8.44 15.02 -6.76
CA PRO A 48 -9.69 14.42 -6.30
C PRO A 48 -9.37 13.11 -5.55
N VAL A 49 -9.46 13.14 -4.23
CA VAL A 49 -9.12 12.00 -3.36
C VAL A 49 -10.35 11.46 -2.67
N THR A 50 -10.51 10.11 -2.73
CA THR A 50 -11.42 9.37 -1.86
C THR A 50 -10.62 8.33 -1.10
N ALA A 51 -10.77 8.28 0.22
CA ALA A 51 -10.12 7.30 1.09
C ALA A 51 -11.16 6.39 1.74
N TYR A 52 -10.90 5.10 1.70
CA TYR A 52 -11.71 4.06 2.35
C TYR A 52 -10.87 3.42 3.44
N LEU A 53 -11.42 3.33 4.64
CA LEU A 53 -10.83 2.58 5.75
C LEU A 53 -11.58 1.26 5.90
N LEU A 54 -10.86 0.14 5.78
CA LEU A 54 -11.40 -1.18 6.05
C LEU A 54 -11.49 -1.42 7.55
N ASP A 55 -12.70 -1.53 8.05
CA ASP A 55 -12.95 -1.93 9.42
C ASP A 55 -12.97 -3.46 9.51
N THR A 56 -12.00 -4.02 10.20
CA THR A 56 -11.86 -5.45 10.47
C THR A 56 -12.31 -5.83 11.88
N GLY A 57 -12.94 -4.92 12.60
CA GLY A 57 -13.26 -5.08 14.03
C GLY A 57 -12.05 -5.00 14.96
N ARG A 58 -10.87 -4.64 14.43
CA ARG A 58 -9.64 -4.42 15.21
C ARG A 58 -9.43 -2.93 15.46
N SER A 59 -8.85 -2.59 16.60
CA SER A 59 -8.42 -1.21 16.85
C SER A 59 -7.38 -0.75 15.83
N LEU A 60 -7.46 0.52 15.47
CA LEU A 60 -6.47 1.14 14.59
C LEU A 60 -5.12 1.24 15.30
N SER A 61 -4.03 1.12 14.55
CA SER A 61 -2.73 1.48 15.08
C SER A 61 -2.71 2.98 15.44
N PRO A 62 -1.91 3.40 16.43
CA PRO A 62 -1.82 4.82 16.80
C PRO A 62 -1.49 5.72 15.60
N SER A 63 -0.67 5.22 14.70
CA SER A 63 -0.31 5.94 13.48
C SER A 63 -1.46 6.03 12.48
N CYS A 64 -2.24 4.97 12.31
CA CYS A 64 -3.42 4.97 11.45
C CYS A 64 -4.48 5.95 11.98
N GLU A 65 -4.78 5.89 13.29
CA GLU A 65 -5.73 6.79 13.91
C GLU A 65 -5.31 8.25 13.79
N THR A 66 -4.04 8.55 14.07
CA THR A 66 -3.51 9.92 13.91
C THR A 66 -3.69 10.46 12.50
N ASN A 67 -3.38 9.63 11.48
CA ASN A 67 -3.50 10.09 10.09
C ASN A 67 -4.94 10.11 9.59
N ARG A 68 -5.81 9.23 10.11
CA ARG A 68 -7.25 9.31 9.90
C ARG A 68 -7.79 10.65 10.39
N GLN A 69 -7.46 11.04 11.61
CA GLN A 69 -7.92 12.30 12.17
C GLN A 69 -7.40 13.51 11.38
N ARG A 70 -6.11 13.52 11.03
CA ARG A 70 -5.50 14.59 10.21
C ARG A 70 -6.16 14.73 8.82
N LEU A 71 -6.54 13.60 8.20
CA LEU A 71 -7.24 13.61 6.91
C LEU A 71 -8.63 14.22 7.06
N LEU A 72 -9.37 13.84 8.12
CA LEU A 72 -10.70 14.37 8.43
C LEU A 72 -10.64 15.87 8.75
N ASP A 73 -9.69 16.29 9.57
CA ASP A 73 -9.52 17.70 9.97
C ASP A 73 -9.18 18.59 8.76
N GLN A 74 -8.43 18.04 7.78
CA GLN A 74 -8.13 18.78 6.55
C GLN A 74 -9.37 19.01 5.68
N GLY A 75 -10.34 18.09 5.68
CA GLY A 75 -11.63 18.23 5.00
C GLY A 75 -11.57 18.28 3.46
N LYS A 76 -10.42 17.96 2.82
CA LYS A 76 -10.23 18.05 1.36
C LYS A 76 -10.44 16.73 0.63
N ALA A 77 -10.42 15.59 1.32
CA ALA A 77 -10.69 14.27 0.78
C ALA A 77 -12.06 13.77 1.20
N ARG A 78 -12.68 12.94 0.34
CA ARG A 78 -13.85 12.15 0.78
C ARG A 78 -13.35 10.97 1.60
N PHE A 79 -13.95 10.73 2.75
CA PHE A 79 -13.60 9.61 3.62
C PHE A 79 -14.82 8.73 3.89
N ARG A 80 -14.63 7.41 3.83
CA ARG A 80 -15.67 6.41 4.13
C ARG A 80 -15.06 5.20 4.84
N THR A 81 -15.88 4.47 5.58
CA THR A 81 -15.50 3.20 6.21
C THR A 81 -16.19 2.05 5.49
N ILE A 82 -15.48 0.95 5.29
CA ILE A 82 -15.99 -0.32 4.75
C ILE A 82 -16.15 -1.28 5.92
N THR A 83 -17.37 -1.71 6.19
CA THR A 83 -17.72 -2.66 7.25
C THR A 83 -18.32 -3.96 6.71
N ALA A 84 -18.79 -3.95 5.44
CA ALA A 84 -19.40 -5.09 4.75
C ALA A 84 -19.21 -4.96 3.24
N GLU A 85 -19.46 -6.03 2.48
CA GLU A 85 -19.33 -6.02 1.01
C GLU A 85 -20.26 -5.01 0.32
N LYS A 86 -21.42 -4.70 0.89
CA LYS A 86 -22.34 -3.67 0.39
C LYS A 86 -21.73 -2.26 0.38
N ASP A 87 -20.66 -2.04 1.13
CA ASP A 87 -19.95 -0.76 1.21
C ASP A 87 -18.85 -0.63 0.15
N PHE A 88 -18.63 -1.67 -0.66
CA PHE A 88 -17.62 -1.63 -1.73
C PHE A 88 -17.98 -0.59 -2.78
N PRO A 89 -17.05 0.32 -3.11
CA PRO A 89 -17.33 1.37 -4.07
C PRO A 89 -17.26 0.88 -5.52
N GLU A 90 -18.05 1.47 -6.40
CA GLU A 90 -17.69 1.50 -7.81
C GLU A 90 -16.41 2.33 -7.98
N ILE A 91 -15.42 1.75 -8.67
CA ILE A 91 -14.14 2.42 -8.90
C ILE A 91 -14.14 3.01 -10.32
N PRO A 92 -14.00 4.34 -10.46
CA PRO A 92 -13.95 4.96 -11.78
C PRO A 92 -12.78 4.39 -12.60
N ARG A 93 -13.00 3.98 -13.83
CA ARG A 93 -11.96 3.37 -14.71
C ARG A 93 -10.71 4.22 -14.87
N GLN A 94 -10.84 5.55 -14.83
CA GLN A 94 -9.73 6.49 -14.90
C GLN A 94 -9.02 6.71 -13.56
N ALA A 95 -9.54 6.18 -12.45
CA ALA A 95 -8.90 6.34 -11.16
C ALA A 95 -7.60 5.53 -11.05
N ALA A 96 -6.71 5.99 -10.20
CA ALA A 96 -5.63 5.17 -9.67
C ALA A 96 -6.04 4.69 -8.27
N VAL A 97 -5.95 3.39 -8.06
CA VAL A 97 -6.20 2.76 -6.75
C VAL A 97 -4.88 2.64 -6.01
N ILE A 98 -4.86 3.07 -4.76
CA ILE A 98 -3.71 2.93 -3.88
C ILE A 98 -4.07 1.94 -2.78
N ASP A 99 -3.38 0.80 -2.81
CA ASP A 99 -3.52 -0.28 -1.84
C ASP A 99 -2.59 -0.05 -0.65
N GLY A 100 -3.17 0.29 0.49
CA GLY A 100 -2.52 0.37 1.79
C GLY A 100 -3.26 -0.46 2.83
N LEU A 101 -3.98 -1.53 2.42
CA LEU A 101 -4.74 -2.37 3.35
C LEU A 101 -3.80 -3.11 4.32
N PHE A 102 -2.83 -3.87 3.78
CA PHE A 102 -1.90 -4.66 4.57
C PHE A 102 -0.50 -4.60 3.96
N GLY A 103 0.52 -4.40 4.79
CA GLY A 103 1.92 -4.40 4.39
C GLY A 103 2.66 -5.64 4.91
N ALA A 104 3.98 -5.54 5.07
CA ALA A 104 4.85 -6.64 5.51
C ALA A 104 4.49 -7.25 6.87
N GLY A 105 3.70 -6.58 7.69
CA GLY A 105 3.19 -7.13 8.97
C GLY A 105 2.06 -8.16 8.82
N LEU A 106 1.63 -8.51 7.61
CA LEU A 106 0.64 -9.56 7.38
C LEU A 106 1.28 -10.93 7.57
N THR A 107 0.77 -11.73 8.53
CA THR A 107 1.35 -13.02 8.92
C THR A 107 0.50 -14.23 8.55
N ARG A 108 -0.66 -14.00 7.94
CA ARG A 108 -1.59 -15.08 7.52
C ARG A 108 -2.38 -14.64 6.30
N PRO A 109 -2.84 -15.59 5.47
CA PRO A 109 -3.68 -15.31 4.31
C PRO A 109 -4.90 -14.46 4.65
N LEU A 110 -5.35 -13.67 3.70
CA LEU A 110 -6.57 -12.88 3.85
C LEU A 110 -7.80 -13.77 3.67
N GLU A 111 -8.81 -13.53 4.51
CA GLU A 111 -10.08 -14.23 4.52
C GLU A 111 -11.24 -13.22 4.63
N ALA A 112 -12.47 -13.70 4.47
CA ALA A 112 -13.70 -12.95 4.67
C ALA A 112 -13.70 -11.58 3.96
N LEU A 113 -14.07 -10.50 4.64
CA LEU A 113 -14.21 -9.16 4.07
C LEU A 113 -12.93 -8.60 3.44
N PRO A 114 -11.73 -8.72 4.06
CA PRO A 114 -10.47 -8.35 3.42
C PRO A 114 -10.22 -9.06 2.08
N ALA A 115 -10.42 -10.37 2.01
CA ALA A 115 -10.25 -11.14 0.79
C ALA A 115 -11.28 -10.75 -0.29
N ALA A 116 -12.54 -10.55 0.10
CA ALA A 116 -13.58 -10.09 -0.80
C ALA A 116 -13.26 -8.70 -1.39
N LEU A 117 -12.73 -7.78 -0.57
CA LEU A 117 -12.31 -6.47 -1.04
C LEU A 117 -11.16 -6.56 -2.04
N VAL A 118 -10.16 -7.40 -1.78
CA VAL A 118 -9.05 -7.64 -2.72
C VAL A 118 -9.57 -8.15 -4.07
N ARG A 119 -10.47 -9.13 -4.08
CA ARG A 119 -11.09 -9.62 -5.33
C ARG A 119 -11.85 -8.51 -6.05
N HIS A 120 -12.60 -7.69 -5.32
CA HIS A 120 -13.33 -6.56 -5.88
C HIS A 120 -12.39 -5.53 -6.54
N LEU A 121 -11.27 -5.19 -5.88
CA LEU A 121 -10.28 -4.27 -6.41
C LEU A 121 -9.61 -4.83 -7.68
N ASN A 122 -9.18 -6.09 -7.67
CA ASN A 122 -8.59 -6.74 -8.83
C ASN A 122 -9.57 -6.80 -10.03
N ALA A 123 -10.85 -7.01 -9.77
CA ALA A 123 -11.90 -7.05 -10.80
C ALA A 123 -12.25 -5.67 -11.38
N SER A 124 -11.85 -4.57 -10.75
CA SER A 124 -12.16 -3.20 -11.19
C SER A 124 -11.55 -2.83 -12.54
N GLY A 125 -10.49 -3.53 -12.96
CA GLY A 125 -9.73 -3.23 -14.18
C GLY A 125 -8.96 -1.91 -14.12
N THR A 126 -8.84 -1.28 -12.96
CA THR A 126 -8.07 -0.05 -12.74
C THR A 126 -6.62 -0.36 -12.43
N ARG A 127 -5.77 0.68 -12.48
CA ARG A 127 -4.36 0.54 -12.08
C ARG A 127 -4.26 0.58 -10.57
N ILE A 128 -3.72 -0.47 -9.97
CA ILE A 128 -3.50 -0.56 -8.53
C ILE A 128 -2.02 -0.35 -8.24
N TYR A 129 -1.72 0.47 -7.25
CA TYR A 129 -0.38 0.75 -6.75
C TYR A 129 -0.32 0.36 -5.28
N ALA A 130 0.59 -0.55 -4.92
CA ALA A 130 0.69 -1.06 -3.56
C ALA A 130 1.72 -0.27 -2.74
N ILE A 131 1.37 0.02 -1.50
CA ILE A 131 2.26 0.58 -0.48
C ILE A 131 2.89 -0.58 0.27
N ASP A 132 4.21 -0.61 0.36
CA ASP A 132 5.05 -1.58 1.06
C ASP A 132 4.98 -2.99 0.47
N MET A 133 3.82 -3.60 0.42
CA MET A 133 3.53 -4.93 -0.14
C MET A 133 2.15 -4.93 -0.80
N PRO A 134 1.93 -5.69 -1.88
CA PRO A 134 0.57 -5.99 -2.34
C PRO A 134 -0.22 -6.67 -1.21
N SER A 135 -1.38 -6.13 -0.86
CA SER A 135 -2.17 -6.71 0.22
C SER A 135 -2.56 -8.14 -0.08
N GLY A 136 -2.34 -9.02 0.87
CA GLY A 136 -2.53 -10.47 0.73
C GLY A 136 -1.23 -11.24 0.44
N LEU A 137 -0.19 -10.59 -0.08
CA LEU A 137 1.13 -11.19 -0.25
C LEU A 137 1.84 -11.20 1.11
N LEU A 138 2.25 -12.39 1.58
CA LEU A 138 3.03 -12.55 2.81
C LEU A 138 4.51 -12.24 2.54
N GLY A 139 5.22 -11.80 3.58
CA GLY A 139 6.62 -11.38 3.46
C GLY A 139 7.60 -12.50 3.07
N GLU A 140 7.24 -13.75 3.31
CA GLU A 140 8.10 -14.92 3.07
C GLU A 140 7.38 -15.99 2.25
N ASP A 141 6.70 -16.95 2.88
CA ASP A 141 6.04 -18.10 2.26
C ASP A 141 4.60 -17.80 1.87
N ASN A 142 4.29 -17.93 0.58
CA ASN A 142 2.96 -17.75 0.00
C ASN A 142 2.33 -19.05 -0.52
N SER A 143 2.92 -20.21 -0.25
CA SER A 143 2.47 -21.52 -0.76
C SER A 143 1.03 -21.87 -0.37
N GLN A 144 0.54 -21.34 0.74
CA GLN A 144 -0.81 -21.56 1.25
C GLN A 144 -1.75 -20.36 1.00
N THR A 145 -1.28 -19.34 0.30
CA THR A 145 -2.07 -18.15 0.03
C THR A 145 -2.89 -18.33 -1.26
N ASN A 146 -4.20 -18.06 -1.21
CA ASN A 146 -5.02 -18.05 -2.40
C ASN A 146 -4.62 -16.85 -3.29
N PRO A 147 -4.18 -17.10 -4.55
CA PRO A 147 -3.76 -16.03 -5.47
C PRO A 147 -4.84 -14.97 -5.74
N ASP A 148 -6.13 -15.32 -5.63
CA ASP A 148 -7.24 -14.37 -5.81
C ASP A 148 -7.43 -13.43 -4.60
N HIS A 149 -6.76 -13.72 -3.50
CA HIS A 149 -6.76 -12.91 -2.29
C HIS A 149 -5.52 -12.01 -2.19
N ILE A 150 -4.73 -11.90 -3.26
CA ILE A 150 -3.56 -11.02 -3.35
C ILE A 150 -3.85 -9.92 -4.36
N ILE A 151 -3.56 -8.68 -4.00
CA ILE A 151 -3.63 -7.54 -4.92
C ILE A 151 -2.66 -7.75 -6.10
N ARG A 152 -3.13 -7.46 -7.31
CA ARG A 152 -2.34 -7.44 -8.54
C ARG A 152 -1.93 -6.00 -8.83
N ALA A 153 -0.82 -5.59 -8.26
CA ALA A 153 -0.33 -4.24 -8.41
C ALA A 153 0.36 -4.02 -9.77
N ARG A 154 0.20 -2.84 -10.33
CA ARG A 154 1.01 -2.37 -11.45
C ARG A 154 2.44 -2.02 -11.00
N ALA A 155 2.57 -1.46 -9.79
CA ALA A 155 3.84 -1.24 -9.13
C ALA A 155 3.65 -1.28 -7.61
N THR A 156 4.71 -1.70 -6.92
CA THR A 156 4.80 -1.77 -5.45
C THR A 156 5.90 -0.84 -4.99
N PHE A 157 5.58 0.08 -4.09
CA PHE A 157 6.52 1.01 -3.48
C PHE A 157 6.89 0.49 -2.10
N THR A 158 7.97 -0.28 -2.03
CA THR A 158 8.42 -0.89 -0.77
C THR A 158 9.37 0.05 -0.01
N LEU A 159 9.19 0.11 1.30
CA LEU A 159 9.92 1.05 2.15
C LEU A 159 11.30 0.50 2.53
N GLN A 160 12.33 1.28 2.27
CA GLN A 160 13.73 1.12 2.64
C GLN A 160 14.41 -0.16 2.12
N PHE A 161 13.78 -1.33 2.32
CA PHE A 161 14.31 -2.62 1.92
C PHE A 161 13.27 -3.44 1.18
N PRO A 162 13.64 -4.17 0.10
CA PRO A 162 12.75 -5.13 -0.52
C PRO A 162 12.49 -6.28 0.47
N LYS A 163 11.22 -6.70 0.55
CA LYS A 163 10.86 -7.91 1.27
C LYS A 163 11.16 -9.12 0.39
N ILE A 164 11.58 -10.22 1.00
CA ILE A 164 12.03 -11.42 0.28
C ILE A 164 11.02 -11.87 -0.77
N SER A 165 9.74 -11.92 -0.42
CA SER A 165 8.69 -12.35 -1.36
C SER A 165 8.54 -11.46 -2.60
N LEU A 166 8.94 -10.18 -2.53
CA LEU A 166 8.95 -9.30 -3.71
C LEU A 166 10.07 -9.62 -4.71
N LEU A 167 11.05 -10.44 -4.31
CA LEU A 167 12.18 -10.85 -5.13
C LEU A 167 11.95 -12.19 -5.84
N PHE A 168 10.89 -12.92 -5.47
CA PHE A 168 10.57 -14.21 -6.09
C PHE A 168 9.83 -14.03 -7.41
N PRO A 169 10.29 -14.68 -8.51
CA PRO A 169 9.67 -14.55 -9.83
C PRO A 169 8.18 -14.92 -9.86
N GLU A 170 7.75 -15.89 -9.06
CA GLU A 170 6.35 -16.31 -8.94
C GLU A 170 5.43 -15.22 -8.42
N ASN A 171 5.97 -14.23 -7.73
CA ASN A 171 5.22 -13.12 -7.15
C ASN A 171 5.20 -11.86 -8.05
N GLU A 172 5.90 -11.88 -9.20
CA GLU A 172 5.94 -10.75 -10.14
C GLU A 172 4.55 -10.33 -10.60
N ALA A 173 3.65 -11.31 -10.83
CA ALA A 173 2.27 -11.05 -11.24
C ALA A 173 1.44 -10.27 -10.21
N PHE A 174 1.85 -10.29 -8.94
CA PHE A 174 1.20 -9.55 -7.85
C PHE A 174 1.93 -8.23 -7.57
N ALA A 175 3.26 -8.27 -7.51
CA ALA A 175 4.08 -7.12 -7.15
C ALA A 175 4.17 -6.07 -8.27
N GLY A 176 4.10 -6.50 -9.53
CA GLY A 176 4.39 -5.66 -10.67
C GLY A 176 5.81 -5.09 -10.59
N ARG A 177 5.98 -3.85 -11.01
CA ARG A 177 7.28 -3.18 -10.88
C ARG A 177 7.55 -2.83 -9.40
N VAL A 178 8.61 -3.39 -8.83
CA VAL A 178 9.03 -3.08 -7.46
C VAL A 178 9.94 -1.86 -7.44
N GLU A 179 9.59 -0.85 -6.65
CA GLU A 179 10.40 0.34 -6.40
C GLU A 179 10.74 0.46 -4.92
N ILE A 180 12.04 0.60 -4.63
CA ILE A 180 12.52 0.80 -3.27
C ILE A 180 12.49 2.29 -2.97
N VAL A 181 11.70 2.67 -1.98
CA VAL A 181 11.58 4.05 -1.52
C VAL A 181 12.50 4.26 -0.31
N ASP A 182 13.59 4.98 -0.53
CA ASP A 182 14.48 5.36 0.57
C ASP A 182 13.81 6.41 1.46
N ILE A 183 13.48 6.00 2.68
CA ILE A 183 12.87 6.88 3.69
C ILE A 183 13.91 7.60 4.56
N GLY A 184 15.19 7.48 4.23
CA GLY A 184 16.28 8.16 4.90
C GLY A 184 16.52 7.65 6.32
N LEU A 185 16.57 6.33 6.53
CA LEU A 185 17.02 5.77 7.80
C LEU A 185 18.50 6.11 8.03
N HIS A 186 18.86 6.37 9.29
CA HIS A 186 20.23 6.68 9.64
C HIS A 186 21.14 5.47 9.34
N PRO A 187 22.33 5.65 8.69
CA PRO A 187 23.21 4.53 8.35
C PRO A 187 23.56 3.62 9.54
N HIS A 188 23.67 4.18 10.74
CA HIS A 188 23.94 3.42 11.95
C HIS A 188 22.76 2.49 12.34
N ALA A 189 21.51 2.91 12.10
CA ALA A 189 20.35 2.06 12.32
C ALA A 189 20.30 0.91 11.32
N LEU A 190 20.78 1.12 10.09
CA LEU A 190 20.88 0.10 9.05
C LEU A 190 21.98 -0.93 9.35
N ALA A 191 23.03 -0.53 10.09
CA ALA A 191 24.16 -1.40 10.44
C ALA A 191 23.87 -2.29 11.67
N LEU A 192 22.85 -1.97 12.47
CA LEU A 192 22.49 -2.69 13.68
C LEU A 192 21.46 -3.82 13.48
N GLU A 193 20.88 -3.93 12.28
CA GLU A 193 19.98 -5.04 11.96
C GLU A 193 20.81 -6.28 11.58
N ASP A 194 21.05 -7.16 12.54
CA ASP A 194 21.58 -8.52 12.35
C ASP A 194 20.53 -9.48 11.74
N GLY A 195 19.92 -9.07 10.65
CA GLY A 195 19.03 -9.94 9.87
C GLY A 195 19.77 -10.49 8.65
N PRO A 196 19.27 -11.56 7.99
CA PRO A 196 19.79 -12.01 6.70
C PRO A 196 19.47 -10.94 5.64
N THR A 197 20.27 -9.88 5.61
CA THR A 197 20.17 -8.82 4.64
C THR A 197 20.94 -9.20 3.40
N PHE A 198 20.21 -9.46 2.30
CA PHE A 198 20.81 -9.45 0.98
C PHE A 198 21.26 -8.00 0.69
N ARG A 199 22.54 -7.73 0.74
CA ARG A 199 23.14 -6.52 0.20
C ARG A 199 23.34 -6.70 -1.30
N GLY A 200 22.27 -6.53 -2.08
CA GLY A 200 22.39 -6.34 -3.52
C GLY A 200 22.97 -4.96 -3.77
N GLY A 201 24.20 -4.88 -4.26
CA GLY A 201 24.76 -3.63 -4.75
C GLY A 201 24.03 -3.17 -6.01
N LEU A 202 23.85 -1.86 -6.19
CA LEU A 202 23.25 -1.21 -7.38
C LEU A 202 24.00 -1.54 -8.71
N HIS A 203 25.03 -2.35 -8.69
CA HIS A 203 25.86 -2.74 -9.83
C HIS A 203 25.52 -4.08 -10.48
N ASP A 204 24.53 -4.85 -9.98
CA ASP A 204 24.17 -6.16 -10.55
C ASP A 204 23.12 -6.10 -11.66
N ARG A 205 22.83 -4.93 -12.23
CA ARG A 205 21.87 -4.78 -13.34
C ARG A 205 22.48 -4.91 -14.74
N ASP A 206 23.80 -5.11 -14.86
CA ASP A 206 24.54 -5.17 -16.14
C ASP A 206 25.22 -6.54 -16.38
N ARG A 207 24.57 -7.65 -15.95
CA ARG A 207 25.02 -8.99 -16.36
C ARG A 207 23.88 -9.86 -16.82
#